data_e311cad62fff295150a503563b3e4b3b
#
_entry.id   e311cad62fff295150a503563b3e4b3b
#
_cell.length_a   1.000
_cell.length_b   1.000
_cell.length_c   1.000
_cell.angle_alpha   90.00
_cell.angle_beta   90.00
_cell.angle_gamma   90.00
#
_symmetry.space_group_name_H-M   'P 1'
#
loop_
_entity.id
_entity.type
_entity.pdbx_description
1 polymer ?
#
loop_
_entity_poly.entity_id
_entity_poly.type
_entity_poly.pdbx_seq_one_letter_code
_entity_poly.pdbx_strand_id
1 'polypeptide(L)'
;ARELHPENSIAVSENAHYTHERMGQVLDTEMVSLPTDARGRLHLDALEEALQHTPIGTVVLTAGTTGLGSVDPIADAIAICREYGARVHVDAAYGGFFRLLIHDDAPSFDGFPEEDFRAIKEADSVAIDPHKHGLQPYGCGCILFRDPTVGRFYQHDSPYTYFTSDDLHLGEISLECSRAGAAAGALWCTLRALPLEPTDGVGAIVGACLQAARTWADHIQDRDALTLLTPPETDIVAYMPTPDAPTLSAVDAASQSLFERAMNDPDDPVFTSLYRLPADALTTLCPQLQADQDEAAVLRSVLMKPEHKTYAGELVDRLATLAREETDA
;
A
#
# COMPACT_ATOMS: atom_id res chain seq x y z
N ALA A 1 -5.82 -17.53 9.64
CA ALA A 1 -5.15 -18.40 8.67
C ALA A 1 -4.69 -19.70 9.33
N ARG A 2 -3.70 -19.68 10.21
CA ARG A 2 -3.06 -20.85 10.81
C ARG A 2 -4.05 -21.86 11.41
N GLU A 3 -5.01 -21.43 12.22
CA GLU A 3 -5.99 -22.31 12.87
C GLU A 3 -6.97 -22.98 11.90
N LEU A 4 -7.21 -22.36 10.75
CA LEU A 4 -8.10 -22.92 9.72
C LEU A 4 -7.34 -23.84 8.77
N HIS A 5 -6.07 -23.57 8.53
CA HIS A 5 -5.20 -24.29 7.62
C HIS A 5 -3.81 -24.49 8.24
N PRO A 6 -3.69 -25.34 9.27
CA PRO A 6 -2.47 -25.42 10.10
C PRO A 6 -1.23 -25.91 9.33
N GLU A 7 -1.45 -26.71 8.28
CA GLU A 7 -0.36 -27.29 7.47
C GLU A 7 -0.08 -26.49 6.18
N ASN A 8 -0.78 -25.38 5.99
CA ASN A 8 -0.69 -24.62 4.74
C ASN A 8 0.08 -23.31 4.94
N SER A 9 0.82 -22.96 3.89
CA SER A 9 1.55 -21.69 3.81
C SER A 9 0.64 -20.49 3.60
N ILE A 10 1.19 -19.30 3.79
CA ILE A 10 0.56 -18.02 3.43
C ILE A 10 1.32 -17.44 2.24
N ALA A 11 0.63 -17.12 1.14
CA ALA A 11 1.22 -16.46 -0.01
C ALA A 11 1.06 -14.95 0.07
N VAL A 12 2.11 -14.22 -0.34
CA VAL A 12 2.15 -12.75 -0.41
C VAL A 12 2.86 -12.33 -1.69
N SER A 13 2.63 -11.13 -2.22
CA SER A 13 3.50 -10.59 -3.26
C SER A 13 4.85 -10.14 -2.65
N GLU A 14 5.90 -10.14 -3.45
CA GLU A 14 7.22 -9.61 -3.04
C GLU A 14 7.18 -8.12 -2.63
N ASN A 15 6.18 -7.37 -3.11
CA ASN A 15 5.92 -5.99 -2.75
C ASN A 15 4.97 -5.84 -1.54
N ALA A 16 4.52 -6.93 -0.93
CA ALA A 16 3.72 -6.88 0.29
C ALA A 16 4.53 -6.25 1.44
N HIS A 17 3.83 -5.65 2.38
CA HIS A 17 4.51 -5.03 3.52
C HIS A 17 5.30 -6.08 4.33
N TYR A 18 6.54 -5.78 4.69
CA TYR A 18 7.47 -6.68 5.41
C TYR A 18 6.90 -7.27 6.72
N THR A 19 5.82 -6.70 7.24
CA THR A 19 5.11 -7.21 8.41
C THR A 19 4.62 -8.64 8.21
N HIS A 20 4.22 -9.02 7.00
CA HIS A 20 3.72 -10.37 6.71
C HIS A 20 4.83 -11.40 6.92
N GLU A 21 6.00 -11.18 6.35
CA GLU A 21 7.16 -12.05 6.53
C GLU A 21 7.60 -12.11 8.00
N ARG A 22 7.70 -10.94 8.66
CA ARG A 22 8.04 -10.86 10.09
C ARG A 22 7.06 -11.64 10.97
N MET A 23 5.76 -11.53 10.71
CA MET A 23 4.75 -12.26 11.47
C MET A 23 4.72 -13.73 11.11
N GLY A 24 5.03 -14.11 9.88
CA GLY A 24 5.26 -15.51 9.50
C GLY A 24 6.33 -16.16 10.39
N GLN A 25 7.46 -15.49 10.56
CA GLN A 25 8.53 -15.96 11.47
C GLN A 25 8.07 -16.06 12.93
N VAL A 26 7.35 -15.05 13.44
CA VAL A 26 6.85 -15.05 14.83
C VAL A 26 5.83 -16.16 15.08
N LEU A 27 4.99 -16.44 14.08
CA LEU A 27 3.92 -17.44 14.18
C LEU A 27 4.35 -18.83 13.72
N ASP A 28 5.61 -19.01 13.32
CA ASP A 28 6.12 -20.26 12.74
C ASP A 28 5.21 -20.76 11.60
N THR A 29 4.96 -19.86 10.64
CA THR A 29 4.12 -20.12 9.46
C THR A 29 4.95 -19.85 8.21
N GLU A 30 4.96 -20.82 7.30
CA GLU A 30 5.68 -20.69 6.04
C GLU A 30 5.06 -19.59 5.18
N MET A 31 5.91 -18.71 4.63
CA MET A 31 5.53 -17.63 3.73
C MET A 31 6.03 -17.94 2.32
N VAL A 32 5.15 -17.86 1.32
CA VAL A 32 5.47 -18.01 -0.09
C VAL A 32 5.44 -16.65 -0.74
N SER A 33 6.61 -16.16 -1.17
CA SER A 33 6.71 -14.90 -1.91
C SER A 33 6.43 -15.13 -3.39
N LEU A 34 5.54 -14.34 -3.97
CA LEU A 34 5.14 -14.41 -5.37
C LEU A 34 5.64 -13.17 -6.13
N PRO A 35 6.09 -13.33 -7.38
CA PRO A 35 6.58 -12.22 -8.19
C PRO A 35 5.48 -11.21 -8.51
N THR A 36 5.90 -10.01 -8.90
CA THR A 36 5.03 -8.93 -9.34
C THR A 36 5.12 -8.68 -10.85
N ASP A 37 4.12 -8.00 -11.39
CA ASP A 37 4.09 -7.53 -12.78
C ASP A 37 4.90 -6.23 -12.97
N ALA A 38 4.95 -5.75 -14.22
CA ALA A 38 5.61 -4.48 -14.58
C ALA A 38 5.00 -3.23 -13.92
N ARG A 39 3.94 -3.35 -13.13
CA ARG A 39 3.34 -2.28 -12.34
C ARG A 39 3.53 -2.48 -10.84
N GLY A 40 4.29 -3.51 -10.45
CA GLY A 40 4.54 -3.88 -9.05
C GLY A 40 3.35 -4.51 -8.34
N ARG A 41 2.43 -5.15 -9.08
CA ARG A 41 1.24 -5.84 -8.58
C ARG A 41 1.44 -7.35 -8.63
N LEU A 42 0.78 -8.09 -7.77
CA LEU A 42 0.82 -9.56 -7.76
C LEU A 42 0.58 -10.15 -9.16
N HIS A 43 1.48 -11.01 -9.60
CA HIS A 43 1.38 -11.69 -10.89
C HIS A 43 0.37 -12.86 -10.80
N LEU A 44 -0.75 -12.79 -11.54
CA LEU A 44 -1.85 -13.76 -11.42
C LEU A 44 -1.46 -15.17 -11.87
N ASP A 45 -0.69 -15.31 -12.96
CA ASP A 45 -0.27 -16.65 -13.42
C ASP A 45 0.65 -17.32 -12.38
N ALA A 46 1.52 -16.55 -11.72
CA ALA A 46 2.36 -17.07 -10.64
C ALA A 46 1.54 -17.45 -9.39
N LEU A 47 0.48 -16.69 -9.09
CA LEU A 47 -0.46 -17.04 -8.02
C LEU A 47 -1.15 -18.38 -8.33
N GLU A 48 -1.66 -18.54 -9.55
CA GLU A 48 -2.36 -19.78 -9.94
C GLU A 48 -1.40 -20.98 -9.93
N GLU A 49 -0.20 -20.84 -10.48
CA GLU A 49 0.83 -21.89 -10.45
C GLU A 49 1.20 -22.29 -9.01
N ALA A 50 1.38 -21.32 -8.12
CA ALA A 50 1.67 -21.59 -6.72
C ALA A 50 0.53 -22.35 -6.03
N LEU A 51 -0.73 -21.96 -6.26
CA LEU A 51 -1.89 -22.63 -5.70
C LEU A 51 -2.07 -24.08 -6.22
N GLN A 52 -1.62 -24.37 -7.44
CA GLN A 52 -1.63 -25.73 -8.02
C GLN A 52 -0.59 -26.66 -7.39
N HIS A 53 0.55 -26.14 -6.98
CA HIS A 53 1.72 -26.94 -6.61
C HIS A 53 2.11 -26.85 -5.14
N THR A 54 1.63 -25.85 -4.41
CA THR A 54 1.96 -25.61 -3.00
C THR A 54 0.68 -25.56 -2.16
N PRO A 55 0.65 -26.17 -0.97
CA PRO A 55 -0.50 -26.10 -0.06
C PRO A 55 -0.63 -24.70 0.56
N ILE A 56 -1.22 -23.77 -0.17
CA ILE A 56 -1.49 -22.40 0.28
C ILE A 56 -2.88 -22.32 0.90
N GLY A 57 -2.97 -21.94 2.15
CA GLY A 57 -4.24 -21.82 2.87
C GLY A 57 -4.79 -20.39 2.89
N THR A 58 -3.93 -19.41 2.71
CA THR A 58 -4.33 -17.99 2.68
C THR A 58 -3.44 -17.22 1.71
N VAL A 59 -4.05 -16.37 0.92
CA VAL A 59 -3.36 -15.40 0.06
C VAL A 59 -3.59 -14.00 0.63
N VAL A 60 -2.53 -13.23 0.75
CA VAL A 60 -2.58 -11.81 1.13
C VAL A 60 -2.46 -10.98 -0.15
N LEU A 61 -3.48 -10.19 -0.42
CA LEU A 61 -3.51 -9.21 -1.51
C LEU A 61 -3.35 -7.81 -0.94
N THR A 62 -2.61 -6.95 -1.61
CA THR A 62 -2.32 -5.60 -1.13
C THR A 62 -3.10 -4.55 -1.91
N ALA A 63 -3.88 -3.74 -1.21
CA ALA A 63 -4.51 -2.54 -1.78
C ALA A 63 -3.66 -1.31 -1.43
N GLY A 64 -2.68 -0.99 -2.27
CA GLY A 64 -1.74 0.11 -2.06
C GLY A 64 -0.44 -0.34 -1.38
N THR A 65 0.50 -0.85 -2.16
CA THR A 65 1.83 -1.26 -1.69
C THR A 65 2.61 -0.07 -1.12
N THR A 66 3.41 -0.32 -0.09
CA THR A 66 4.17 0.74 0.60
C THR A 66 5.17 1.45 -0.32
N GLY A 67 5.75 0.74 -1.27
CA GLY A 67 6.75 1.28 -2.19
C GLY A 67 6.14 2.11 -3.32
N LEU A 68 5.31 1.50 -4.12
CA LEU A 68 4.79 2.05 -5.37
C LEU A 68 3.34 2.55 -5.29
N GLY A 69 2.62 2.22 -4.21
CA GLY A 69 1.19 2.51 -4.10
C GLY A 69 0.32 1.64 -5.01
N SER A 70 0.89 0.57 -5.58
CA SER A 70 0.20 -0.33 -6.51
C SER A 70 -0.90 -1.11 -5.82
N VAL A 71 -1.96 -1.41 -6.54
CA VAL A 71 -3.08 -2.22 -6.07
C VAL A 71 -3.05 -3.56 -6.78
N ASP A 72 -2.96 -4.65 -6.04
CA ASP A 72 -3.01 -5.99 -6.60
C ASP A 72 -4.32 -6.21 -7.37
N PRO A 73 -4.36 -7.08 -8.37
CA PRO A 73 -5.58 -7.42 -9.13
C PRO A 73 -6.52 -8.26 -8.26
N ILE A 74 -7.12 -7.59 -7.25
CA ILE A 74 -7.87 -8.19 -6.15
C ILE A 74 -9.07 -8.99 -6.66
N ALA A 75 -9.79 -8.45 -7.64
CA ALA A 75 -10.97 -9.10 -8.18
C ALA A 75 -10.66 -10.46 -8.81
N ASP A 76 -9.65 -10.50 -9.69
CA ASP A 76 -9.24 -11.72 -10.37
C ASP A 76 -8.55 -12.69 -9.41
N ALA A 77 -7.70 -12.20 -8.53
CA ALA A 77 -7.01 -13.03 -7.53
C ALA A 77 -8.00 -13.70 -6.57
N ILE A 78 -9.07 -13.04 -6.14
CA ILE A 78 -10.14 -13.64 -5.34
C ILE A 78 -10.81 -14.78 -6.12
N ALA A 79 -11.08 -14.60 -7.40
CA ALA A 79 -11.71 -15.65 -8.23
C ALA A 79 -10.81 -16.89 -8.30
N ILE A 80 -9.51 -16.70 -8.59
CA ILE A 80 -8.54 -17.79 -8.60
C ILE A 80 -8.47 -18.47 -7.21
N CYS A 81 -8.30 -17.71 -6.13
CA CYS A 81 -8.20 -18.29 -4.79
C CYS A 81 -9.40 -19.15 -4.42
N ARG A 82 -10.61 -18.78 -4.84
CA ARG A 82 -11.85 -19.56 -4.59
C ARG A 82 -11.85 -20.89 -5.30
N GLU A 83 -11.33 -20.99 -6.52
CA GLU A 83 -11.23 -22.25 -7.26
C GLU A 83 -10.35 -23.28 -6.54
N TYR A 84 -9.31 -22.80 -5.84
CA TYR A 84 -8.39 -23.64 -5.08
C TYR A 84 -8.71 -23.74 -3.59
N GLY A 85 -9.80 -23.12 -3.13
CA GLY A 85 -10.23 -23.16 -1.72
C GLY A 85 -9.32 -22.37 -0.76
N ALA A 86 -8.48 -21.49 -1.27
CA ALA A 86 -7.64 -20.63 -0.47
C ALA A 86 -8.43 -19.42 0.07
N ARG A 87 -8.16 -19.02 1.32
CA ARG A 87 -8.71 -17.81 1.92
C ARG A 87 -8.00 -16.57 1.38
N VAL A 88 -8.71 -15.45 1.39
CA VAL A 88 -8.14 -14.17 0.99
C VAL A 88 -8.16 -13.19 2.16
N HIS A 89 -6.99 -12.64 2.46
CA HIS A 89 -6.83 -11.45 3.29
C HIS A 89 -6.43 -10.27 2.41
N VAL A 90 -7.14 -9.15 2.52
CA VAL A 90 -6.71 -7.92 1.86
C VAL A 90 -6.03 -7.00 2.87
N ASP A 91 -4.73 -6.79 2.66
CA ASP A 91 -3.99 -5.71 3.32
C ASP A 91 -4.32 -4.38 2.63
N ALA A 92 -5.36 -3.75 3.13
CA ALA A 92 -5.79 -2.41 2.74
C ALA A 92 -5.37 -1.36 3.79
N ALA A 93 -4.32 -1.65 4.56
CA ALA A 93 -3.82 -0.76 5.60
C ALA A 93 -3.55 0.65 5.06
N TYR A 94 -3.01 0.74 3.85
CA TYR A 94 -2.81 2.02 3.17
C TYR A 94 -4.02 2.41 2.31
N GLY A 95 -4.44 1.56 1.40
CA GLY A 95 -5.39 1.90 0.34
C GLY A 95 -6.86 1.81 0.74
N GLY A 96 -7.22 1.31 1.93
CA GLY A 96 -8.61 1.02 2.28
C GLY A 96 -9.57 2.19 2.14
N PHE A 97 -9.12 3.41 2.45
CA PHE A 97 -9.94 4.61 2.32
C PHE A 97 -10.15 5.07 0.87
N PHE A 98 -9.33 4.63 -0.09
CA PHE A 98 -9.55 4.91 -1.51
C PHE A 98 -10.82 4.25 -2.05
N ARG A 99 -11.35 3.23 -1.36
CA ARG A 99 -12.67 2.66 -1.68
C ARG A 99 -13.79 3.72 -1.65
N LEU A 100 -13.63 4.80 -0.90
CA LEU A 100 -14.59 5.90 -0.85
C LEU A 100 -14.69 6.67 -2.17
N LEU A 101 -13.69 6.58 -3.06
CA LEU A 101 -13.69 7.28 -4.33
C LEU A 101 -14.61 6.65 -5.39
N ILE A 102 -15.21 5.52 -5.07
CA ILE A 102 -16.09 4.79 -5.99
C ILE A 102 -17.54 5.20 -5.75
N HIS A 103 -18.14 5.72 -6.81
CA HIS A 103 -19.55 6.09 -6.85
C HIS A 103 -20.29 5.26 -7.88
N ASP A 104 -21.58 5.04 -7.65
CA ASP A 104 -22.43 4.41 -8.66
C ASP A 104 -22.94 5.41 -9.71
N ASP A 105 -23.01 6.69 -9.34
CA ASP A 105 -23.61 7.76 -10.16
C ASP A 105 -22.59 8.79 -10.71
N ALA A 106 -21.30 8.61 -10.49
CA ALA A 106 -20.26 9.52 -10.99
C ALA A 106 -19.13 8.74 -11.68
N PRO A 107 -18.49 9.30 -12.72
CA PRO A 107 -17.33 8.67 -13.32
C PRO A 107 -16.20 8.57 -12.29
N SER A 108 -15.61 7.39 -12.21
CA SER A 108 -14.39 7.16 -11.44
C SER A 108 -13.21 7.92 -12.04
N PHE A 109 -12.16 8.05 -11.27
CA PHE A 109 -10.91 8.59 -11.78
C PHE A 109 -10.37 7.69 -12.90
N ASP A 110 -9.89 8.28 -14.00
CA ASP A 110 -9.33 7.54 -15.14
C ASP A 110 -8.16 6.64 -14.68
N GLY A 111 -8.17 5.37 -15.10
CA GLY A 111 -7.15 4.39 -14.68
C GLY A 111 -7.14 4.02 -13.19
N PHE A 112 -8.15 4.41 -12.41
CA PHE A 112 -8.30 3.98 -11.02
C PHE A 112 -8.78 2.52 -10.99
N PRO A 113 -8.18 1.65 -10.14
CA PRO A 113 -8.52 0.22 -10.08
C PRO A 113 -9.84 -0.02 -9.33
N GLU A 114 -10.92 0.50 -9.88
CA GLU A 114 -12.24 0.52 -9.24
C GLU A 114 -12.76 -0.89 -8.94
N GLU A 115 -12.57 -1.82 -9.87
CA GLU A 115 -13.04 -3.19 -9.75
C GLU A 115 -12.36 -3.90 -8.58
N ASP A 116 -11.05 -3.70 -8.42
CA ASP A 116 -10.28 -4.26 -7.32
C ASP A 116 -10.72 -3.70 -5.96
N PHE A 117 -10.93 -2.39 -5.87
CA PHE A 117 -11.46 -1.79 -4.65
C PHE A 117 -12.91 -2.22 -4.36
N ARG A 118 -13.73 -2.48 -5.38
CA ARG A 118 -15.08 -3.06 -5.19
C ARG A 118 -15.01 -4.50 -4.67
N ALA A 119 -14.02 -5.26 -5.10
CA ALA A 119 -13.84 -6.66 -4.73
C ALA A 119 -13.36 -6.85 -3.28
N ILE A 120 -12.79 -5.84 -2.63
CA ILE A 120 -12.33 -5.93 -1.23
C ILE A 120 -13.41 -6.49 -0.29
N LYS A 121 -14.68 -6.15 -0.49
CA LYS A 121 -15.81 -6.67 0.30
C LYS A 121 -15.94 -8.20 0.22
N GLU A 122 -15.30 -8.82 -0.75
CA GLU A 122 -15.36 -10.27 -0.98
C GLU A 122 -14.23 -11.04 -0.29
N ALA A 123 -13.26 -10.36 0.28
CA ALA A 123 -12.20 -10.97 1.05
C ALA A 123 -12.71 -11.60 2.37
N ASP A 124 -12.03 -12.59 2.90
CA ASP A 124 -12.36 -13.21 4.19
C ASP A 124 -12.00 -12.32 5.38
N SER A 125 -10.98 -11.50 5.19
CA SER A 125 -10.59 -10.47 6.16
C SER A 125 -9.91 -9.29 5.48
N VAL A 126 -9.99 -8.12 6.10
CA VAL A 126 -9.41 -6.87 5.58
C VAL A 126 -8.74 -6.12 6.72
N ALA A 127 -7.48 -5.72 6.55
CA ALA A 127 -6.82 -4.76 7.43
C ALA A 127 -6.95 -3.35 6.86
N ILE A 128 -7.28 -2.38 7.71
CA ILE A 128 -7.33 -0.96 7.36
C ILE A 128 -6.69 -0.16 8.49
N ASP A 129 -5.85 0.83 8.15
CA ASP A 129 -5.19 1.67 9.14
C ASP A 129 -5.79 3.09 9.19
N PRO A 130 -6.74 3.37 10.09
CA PRO A 130 -7.23 4.73 10.30
C PRO A 130 -6.13 5.74 10.69
N HIS A 131 -5.00 5.29 11.23
CA HIS A 131 -3.85 6.15 11.49
C HIS A 131 -3.05 6.54 10.22
N LYS A 132 -3.49 6.10 9.05
CA LYS A 132 -3.05 6.58 7.73
C LYS A 132 -4.13 7.55 7.18
N HIS A 133 -4.88 7.16 6.17
CA HIS A 133 -5.90 8.04 5.55
C HIS A 133 -7.16 8.29 6.40
N GLY A 134 -7.34 7.59 7.51
CA GLY A 134 -8.42 7.87 8.46
C GLY A 134 -8.12 9.00 9.45
N LEU A 135 -7.01 9.73 9.28
CA LEU A 135 -6.62 10.93 10.02
C LEU A 135 -6.48 10.72 11.54
N GLN A 136 -6.13 9.50 11.95
CA GLN A 136 -5.93 9.18 13.37
C GLN A 136 -4.45 9.20 13.76
N PRO A 137 -4.13 9.46 15.04
CA PRO A 137 -2.80 9.20 15.58
C PRO A 137 -2.44 7.71 15.48
N TYR A 138 -1.15 7.39 15.46
CA TYR A 138 -0.66 6.01 15.47
C TYR A 138 -1.27 5.17 16.59
N GLY A 139 -1.42 3.86 16.32
CA GLY A 139 -2.07 2.91 17.21
C GLY A 139 -3.55 2.72 16.93
N CYS A 140 -4.07 3.30 15.85
CA CYS A 140 -5.43 3.07 15.36
C CYS A 140 -5.42 2.19 14.11
N GLY A 141 -5.23 0.89 14.27
CA GLY A 141 -5.41 -0.12 13.24
C GLY A 141 -6.80 -0.76 13.36
N CYS A 142 -7.31 -1.27 12.27
CA CYS A 142 -8.60 -1.95 12.20
C CYS A 142 -8.46 -3.24 11.39
N ILE A 143 -9.07 -4.32 11.86
CA ILE A 143 -9.23 -5.56 11.11
C ILE A 143 -10.71 -5.93 11.06
N LEU A 144 -11.19 -6.25 9.88
CA LEU A 144 -12.55 -6.67 9.60
C LEU A 144 -12.55 -8.14 9.16
N PHE A 145 -13.49 -8.91 9.64
CA PHE A 145 -13.70 -10.30 9.25
C PHE A 145 -15.08 -10.47 8.63
N ARG A 146 -15.16 -11.21 7.54
CA ARG A 146 -16.43 -11.58 6.91
C ARG A 146 -17.24 -12.47 7.84
N ASP A 147 -16.59 -13.49 8.42
CA ASP A 147 -17.16 -14.40 9.41
C ASP A 147 -16.76 -13.93 10.82
N PRO A 148 -17.67 -13.34 11.60
CA PRO A 148 -17.34 -12.86 12.94
C PRO A 148 -16.97 -14.01 13.90
N THR A 149 -17.35 -15.27 13.58
CA THR A 149 -17.07 -16.41 14.45
C THR A 149 -15.57 -16.76 14.52
N VAL A 150 -14.72 -16.18 13.67
CA VAL A 150 -13.27 -16.36 13.76
C VAL A 150 -12.69 -15.85 15.08
N GLY A 151 -13.39 -14.98 15.80
CA GLY A 151 -13.02 -14.53 17.14
C GLY A 151 -12.82 -15.68 18.12
N ARG A 152 -13.50 -16.82 17.93
CA ARG A 152 -13.34 -18.02 18.76
C ARG A 152 -11.91 -18.56 18.83
N PHE A 153 -11.09 -18.30 17.80
CA PHE A 153 -9.68 -18.72 17.80
C PHE A 153 -8.80 -17.92 18.74
N TYR A 154 -9.27 -16.74 19.16
CA TYR A 154 -8.58 -15.86 20.10
C TYR A 154 -9.25 -15.87 21.47
N GLN A 155 -10.42 -16.50 21.57
CA GLN A 155 -11.20 -16.49 22.82
C GLN A 155 -10.44 -17.18 23.94
N HIS A 156 -10.28 -16.47 25.03
CA HIS A 156 -9.68 -16.95 26.25
C HIS A 156 -10.62 -16.67 27.42
N ASP A 157 -11.07 -17.71 28.06
CA ASP A 157 -11.87 -17.60 29.28
C ASP A 157 -10.91 -17.38 30.47
N SER A 158 -11.10 -16.29 31.17
CA SER A 158 -10.32 -15.94 32.35
C SER A 158 -11.24 -15.76 33.54
N PRO A 159 -10.89 -16.28 34.73
CA PRO A 159 -11.69 -16.10 35.95
C PRO A 159 -11.81 -14.62 36.37
N TYR A 160 -11.12 -13.72 35.69
CA TYR A 160 -11.15 -12.27 35.94
C TYR A 160 -11.93 -11.50 34.87
N THR A 161 -12.44 -12.16 33.83
CA THR A 161 -13.29 -11.49 32.84
C THR A 161 -14.70 -11.29 33.40
N TYR A 162 -15.12 -10.04 33.49
CA TYR A 162 -16.42 -9.64 34.05
C TYR A 162 -17.60 -9.86 33.10
N PHE A 163 -17.32 -10.24 31.86
CA PHE A 163 -18.31 -10.39 30.80
C PHE A 163 -18.29 -11.81 30.29
N THR A 164 -19.14 -12.66 30.83
CA THR A 164 -19.43 -14.01 30.30
C THR A 164 -20.78 -13.95 29.64
N SER A 165 -20.79 -13.92 28.30
CA SER A 165 -22.00 -14.11 27.50
C SER A 165 -21.68 -14.97 26.29
N ASP A 166 -22.68 -15.44 25.58
CA ASP A 166 -22.51 -16.18 24.32
C ASP A 166 -21.94 -15.29 23.20
N ASP A 167 -21.89 -13.97 23.39
CA ASP A 167 -21.31 -13.01 22.47
C ASP A 167 -19.80 -12.84 22.72
N LEU A 168 -19.04 -12.70 21.66
CA LEU A 168 -17.58 -12.43 21.72
C LEU A 168 -17.33 -11.00 22.18
N HIS A 169 -16.65 -10.85 23.31
CA HIS A 169 -16.22 -9.56 23.85
C HIS A 169 -14.76 -9.26 23.47
N LEU A 170 -14.46 -7.98 23.21
CA LEU A 170 -13.09 -7.54 22.86
C LEU A 170 -12.05 -7.95 23.90
N GLY A 171 -12.42 -7.96 25.18
CA GLY A 171 -11.53 -8.40 26.27
C GLY A 171 -11.13 -9.87 26.21
N GLU A 172 -11.97 -10.73 25.62
CA GLU A 172 -11.75 -12.17 25.50
C GLU A 172 -10.94 -12.54 24.25
N ILE A 173 -10.98 -11.69 23.22
CA ILE A 173 -10.38 -11.95 21.91
C ILE A 173 -9.21 -11.02 21.57
N SER A 174 -8.85 -10.10 22.47
CA SER A 174 -7.75 -9.16 22.25
C SER A 174 -6.43 -9.81 22.61
N LEU A 175 -5.49 -9.86 21.67
CA LEU A 175 -4.18 -10.46 21.87
C LEU A 175 -3.38 -9.76 22.99
N GLU A 176 -3.54 -8.42 23.10
CA GLU A 176 -2.86 -7.62 24.13
C GLU A 176 -3.61 -7.60 25.48
N CYS A 177 -4.70 -8.36 25.63
CA CYS A 177 -5.61 -8.36 26.77
C CYS A 177 -6.28 -7.00 26.99
N SER A 178 -5.62 -6.05 27.65
CA SER A 178 -6.11 -4.69 27.84
C SER A 178 -5.65 -3.77 26.71
N ARG A 179 -6.57 -3.03 26.09
CA ARG A 179 -6.29 -2.06 25.04
C ARG A 179 -6.81 -0.69 25.43
N ALA A 180 -6.11 0.36 24.96
CA ALA A 180 -6.59 1.73 25.10
C ALA A 180 -7.83 1.95 24.21
N GLY A 181 -8.98 2.22 24.81
CA GLY A 181 -10.20 2.55 24.06
C GLY A 181 -10.20 3.94 23.41
N ALA A 182 -9.23 4.79 23.73
CA ALA A 182 -9.12 6.15 23.22
C ALA A 182 -9.03 6.23 21.70
N ALA A 183 -8.31 5.30 21.04
CA ALA A 183 -8.19 5.26 19.60
C ALA A 183 -9.54 5.04 18.89
N ALA A 184 -10.35 4.12 19.40
CA ALA A 184 -11.70 3.88 18.87
C ALA A 184 -12.63 5.07 19.10
N GLY A 185 -12.56 5.70 20.28
CA GLY A 185 -13.33 6.92 20.59
C GLY A 185 -12.93 8.09 19.70
N ALA A 186 -11.62 8.30 19.47
CA ALA A 186 -11.13 9.34 18.58
C ALA A 186 -11.59 9.11 17.13
N LEU A 187 -11.48 7.88 16.63
CA LEU A 187 -11.97 7.51 15.29
C LEU A 187 -13.47 7.78 15.17
N TRP A 188 -14.26 7.39 16.17
CA TRP A 188 -15.70 7.66 16.17
C TRP A 188 -16.01 9.17 16.08
N CYS A 189 -15.29 10.00 16.84
CA CYS A 189 -15.45 11.46 16.77
C CYS A 189 -15.06 12.00 15.39
N THR A 190 -13.94 11.53 14.82
CA THR A 190 -13.50 11.94 13.49
C THR A 190 -14.53 11.59 12.42
N LEU A 191 -15.07 10.37 12.42
CA LEU A 191 -16.07 9.94 11.44
C LEU A 191 -17.43 10.63 11.60
N ARG A 192 -17.70 11.22 12.76
CA ARG A 192 -18.88 12.09 12.98
C ARG A 192 -18.68 13.50 12.42
N ALA A 193 -17.44 13.99 12.42
CA ALA A 193 -17.10 15.30 11.89
C ALA A 193 -16.78 15.26 10.39
N LEU A 194 -16.16 14.15 9.93
CA LEU A 194 -15.76 13.91 8.56
C LEU A 194 -16.36 12.56 8.11
N PRO A 195 -17.56 12.56 7.53
CA PRO A 195 -18.24 11.32 7.15
C PRO A 195 -17.47 10.53 6.09
N LEU A 196 -17.75 9.22 6.02
CA LEU A 196 -17.20 8.32 4.99
C LEU A 196 -18.01 8.44 3.70
N GLU A 197 -18.12 9.67 3.20
CA GLU A 197 -18.84 9.99 1.97
C GLU A 197 -17.84 10.27 0.84
N PRO A 198 -18.16 9.87 -0.40
CA PRO A 198 -17.21 9.97 -1.51
C PRO A 198 -16.75 11.41 -1.85
N THR A 199 -17.66 12.37 -1.80
CA THR A 199 -17.41 13.79 -2.18
C THR A 199 -17.37 14.76 -1.00
N ASP A 200 -17.49 14.22 0.22
CA ASP A 200 -17.46 14.99 1.45
C ASP A 200 -16.60 14.28 2.49
N GLY A 201 -16.25 14.95 3.56
CA GLY A 201 -15.49 14.39 4.67
C GLY A 201 -14.19 13.70 4.23
N VAL A 202 -14.02 12.44 4.61
CA VAL A 202 -12.80 11.67 4.32
C VAL A 202 -12.62 11.40 2.82
N GLY A 203 -13.70 11.12 2.09
CA GLY A 203 -13.61 10.86 0.65
C GLY A 203 -13.12 12.07 -0.15
N ALA A 204 -13.58 13.26 0.18
CA ALA A 204 -13.09 14.49 -0.44
C ALA A 204 -11.58 14.71 -0.22
N ILE A 205 -11.09 14.39 1.00
CA ILE A 205 -9.66 14.48 1.34
C ILE A 205 -8.86 13.46 0.54
N VAL A 206 -9.24 12.19 0.54
CA VAL A 206 -8.55 11.13 -0.21
C VAL A 206 -8.59 11.40 -1.73
N GLY A 207 -9.71 11.93 -2.24
CA GLY A 207 -9.82 12.34 -3.64
C GLY A 207 -8.85 13.46 -4.01
N ALA A 208 -8.66 14.44 -3.14
CA ALA A 208 -7.66 15.49 -3.33
C ALA A 208 -6.23 14.94 -3.31
N CYS A 209 -5.94 13.95 -2.45
CA CYS A 209 -4.65 13.27 -2.39
C CYS A 209 -4.35 12.51 -3.70
N LEU A 210 -5.30 11.73 -4.22
CA LEU A 210 -5.15 11.04 -5.51
C LEU A 210 -4.97 12.03 -6.67
N GLN A 211 -5.72 13.12 -6.69
CA GLN A 211 -5.53 14.18 -7.69
C GLN A 211 -4.14 14.80 -7.62
N ALA A 212 -3.62 15.04 -6.41
CA ALA A 212 -2.26 15.53 -6.22
C ALA A 212 -1.22 14.59 -6.83
N ALA A 213 -1.35 13.27 -6.58
CA ALA A 213 -0.44 12.27 -7.15
C ALA A 213 -0.48 12.24 -8.68
N ARG A 214 -1.65 12.38 -9.27
CA ARG A 214 -1.82 12.44 -10.73
C ARG A 214 -1.24 13.71 -11.33
N THR A 215 -1.51 14.86 -10.71
CA THR A 215 -0.88 16.12 -11.12
C THR A 215 0.64 16.02 -11.03
N TRP A 216 1.16 15.40 -9.96
CA TRP A 216 2.59 15.14 -9.81
C TRP A 216 3.15 14.28 -10.94
N ALA A 217 2.47 13.17 -11.26
CA ALA A 217 2.86 12.27 -12.35
C ALA A 217 2.82 12.96 -13.73
N ASP A 218 1.77 13.73 -14.02
CA ASP A 218 1.64 14.49 -15.27
C ASP A 218 2.79 15.49 -15.40
N HIS A 219 3.10 16.24 -14.33
CA HIS A 219 4.23 17.18 -14.33
C HIS A 219 5.59 16.49 -14.52
N ILE A 220 5.77 15.27 -14.00
CA ILE A 220 6.99 14.48 -14.27
C ILE A 220 7.08 14.14 -15.75
N GLN A 221 5.99 13.64 -16.35
CA GLN A 221 5.97 13.25 -17.77
C GLN A 221 6.25 14.42 -18.72
N ASP A 222 5.93 15.63 -18.31
CA ASP A 222 6.22 16.88 -19.06
C ASP A 222 7.67 17.38 -18.86
N ARG A 223 8.53 16.65 -18.14
CA ARG A 223 9.90 17.07 -17.79
C ARG A 223 10.94 16.02 -18.16
N ASP A 224 11.88 16.38 -19.03
CA ASP A 224 12.98 15.49 -19.45
C ASP A 224 13.92 15.09 -18.30
N ALA A 225 13.97 15.87 -17.22
CA ALA A 225 14.87 15.65 -16.08
C ALA A 225 14.42 14.54 -15.12
N LEU A 226 13.16 14.13 -15.18
CA LEU A 226 12.58 13.13 -14.29
C LEU A 226 11.87 12.03 -15.08
N THR A 227 11.92 10.81 -14.59
CA THR A 227 11.25 9.64 -15.17
C THR A 227 10.27 9.06 -14.16
N LEU A 228 8.99 8.97 -14.52
CA LEU A 228 7.96 8.30 -13.74
C LEU A 228 8.13 6.79 -13.86
N LEU A 229 8.09 6.05 -12.74
CA LEU A 229 8.22 4.59 -12.78
C LEU A 229 6.91 3.90 -13.17
N THR A 230 5.79 4.35 -12.58
CA THR A 230 4.46 3.81 -12.87
C THR A 230 3.39 4.88 -12.60
N PRO A 231 2.28 4.88 -13.36
CA PRO A 231 1.15 5.75 -13.04
C PRO A 231 0.60 5.45 -11.65
N PRO A 232 0.33 6.47 -10.81
CA PRO A 232 -0.14 6.28 -9.45
C PRO A 232 -1.57 5.72 -9.41
N GLU A 233 -1.77 4.63 -8.67
CA GLU A 233 -3.07 4.03 -8.36
C GLU A 233 -3.61 4.52 -7.00
N THR A 234 -2.72 5.03 -6.16
CA THR A 234 -3.01 5.72 -4.89
C THR A 234 -2.34 7.10 -4.88
N ASP A 235 -2.09 7.68 -3.74
CA ASP A 235 -1.39 8.96 -3.59
C ASP A 235 0.14 8.83 -3.41
N ILE A 236 0.69 7.69 -3.77
CA ILE A 236 2.14 7.44 -3.81
C ILE A 236 2.62 7.55 -5.25
N VAL A 237 3.70 8.31 -5.46
CA VAL A 237 4.36 8.46 -6.76
C VAL A 237 5.82 8.07 -6.62
N ALA A 238 6.25 7.10 -7.42
CA ALA A 238 7.64 6.68 -7.53
C ALA A 238 8.24 7.16 -8.84
N TYR A 239 9.41 7.77 -8.77
CA TYR A 239 10.09 8.38 -9.90
C TYR A 239 11.61 8.44 -9.66
N MET A 240 12.37 8.77 -10.70
CA MET A 240 13.82 8.92 -10.61
C MET A 240 14.28 10.11 -11.45
N PRO A 241 15.45 10.73 -11.18
CA PRO A 241 16.12 11.58 -12.15
C PRO A 241 16.40 10.77 -13.42
N THR A 242 16.25 11.40 -14.58
CA THR A 242 16.63 10.76 -15.84
C THR A 242 18.16 10.65 -15.87
N PRO A 243 18.74 9.45 -15.84
CA PRO A 243 20.19 9.31 -15.70
C PRO A 243 20.91 9.56 -17.03
N ASP A 244 22.13 10.10 -16.98
CA ASP A 244 22.98 10.27 -18.16
C ASP A 244 23.38 8.95 -18.81
N ALA A 245 23.62 7.91 -18.00
CA ALA A 245 23.85 6.54 -18.45
C ALA A 245 22.67 5.64 -18.02
N PRO A 246 22.18 4.75 -18.90
CA PRO A 246 21.04 3.89 -18.59
C PRO A 246 21.45 2.70 -17.70
N THR A 247 22.05 2.96 -16.54
CA THR A 247 22.50 1.94 -15.59
C THR A 247 21.88 2.16 -14.21
N LEU A 248 21.76 1.08 -13.43
CA LEU A 248 21.20 1.17 -12.07
C LEU A 248 22.10 1.98 -11.14
N SER A 249 23.41 1.90 -11.31
CA SER A 249 24.36 2.69 -10.51
C SER A 249 24.22 4.19 -10.79
N ALA A 250 23.96 4.59 -12.02
CA ALA A 250 23.70 5.98 -12.36
C ALA A 250 22.37 6.47 -11.77
N VAL A 251 21.31 5.64 -11.84
CA VAL A 251 20.01 5.95 -11.19
C VAL A 251 20.17 6.10 -9.67
N ASP A 252 20.88 5.18 -9.02
CA ASP A 252 21.12 5.21 -7.57
C ASP A 252 21.84 6.50 -7.15
N ALA A 253 22.94 6.83 -7.82
CA ALA A 253 23.73 8.03 -7.53
C ALA A 253 22.90 9.31 -7.74
N ALA A 254 22.22 9.45 -8.89
CA ALA A 254 21.41 10.62 -9.18
C ALA A 254 20.23 10.77 -8.22
N SER A 255 19.56 9.65 -7.84
CA SER A 255 18.46 9.69 -6.88
C SER A 255 18.91 10.11 -5.48
N GLN A 256 20.06 9.61 -5.01
CA GLN A 256 20.62 10.01 -3.72
C GLN A 256 21.03 11.47 -3.73
N SER A 257 21.71 11.93 -4.78
CA SER A 257 22.11 13.34 -4.93
C SER A 257 20.89 14.26 -4.93
N LEU A 258 19.87 13.97 -5.74
CA LEU A 258 18.66 14.78 -5.77
C LEU A 258 17.94 14.80 -4.42
N PHE A 259 17.85 13.65 -3.75
CA PHE A 259 17.28 13.56 -2.41
C PHE A 259 17.99 14.46 -1.42
N GLU A 260 19.34 14.39 -1.35
CA GLU A 260 20.15 15.18 -0.42
C GLU A 260 20.02 16.68 -0.70
N ARG A 261 20.06 17.07 -1.97
CA ARG A 261 19.95 18.48 -2.37
C ARG A 261 18.55 19.04 -2.07
N ALA A 262 17.51 18.30 -2.39
CA ALA A 262 16.14 18.72 -2.12
C ALA A 262 15.84 18.85 -0.63
N MET A 263 16.29 17.89 0.18
CA MET A 263 16.06 17.87 1.63
C MET A 263 16.86 18.93 2.39
N ASN A 264 18.07 19.28 1.93
CA ASN A 264 18.97 20.18 2.61
C ASN A 264 19.00 21.60 2.01
N ASP A 265 18.11 21.92 1.08
CA ASP A 265 17.99 23.28 0.56
C ASP A 265 17.64 24.25 1.72
N PRO A 266 18.47 25.27 1.99
CA PRO A 266 18.29 26.13 3.17
C PRO A 266 17.11 27.09 3.07
N ASP A 267 16.69 27.40 1.84
CA ASP A 267 15.67 28.43 1.60
C ASP A 267 14.28 27.81 1.38
N ASP A 268 14.24 26.63 0.75
CA ASP A 268 12.95 26.02 0.37
C ASP A 268 13.07 24.49 0.17
N PRO A 269 13.19 23.70 1.25
CA PRO A 269 13.42 22.27 1.16
C PRO A 269 12.20 21.52 0.59
N VAL A 270 12.45 20.53 -0.27
CA VAL A 270 11.43 19.59 -0.74
C VAL A 270 11.63 18.24 -0.07
N PHE A 271 10.67 17.86 0.79
CA PHE A 271 10.73 16.60 1.51
C PHE A 271 10.21 15.44 0.66
N THR A 272 11.09 14.48 0.40
CA THR A 272 10.80 13.24 -0.32
C THR A 272 11.39 12.06 0.44
N SER A 273 11.31 10.86 -0.09
CA SER A 273 11.96 9.68 0.48
C SER A 273 12.65 8.86 -0.60
N LEU A 274 13.68 8.13 -0.22
CA LEU A 274 14.28 7.10 -1.07
C LEU A 274 13.54 5.78 -0.88
N TYR A 275 13.38 5.06 -1.98
CA TYR A 275 12.88 3.70 -2.02
C TYR A 275 13.83 2.84 -2.82
N ARG A 276 14.32 1.74 -2.23
CA ARG A 276 15.22 0.81 -2.89
C ARG A 276 14.45 -0.28 -3.60
N LEU A 277 14.76 -0.47 -4.87
CA LEU A 277 14.19 -1.52 -5.71
C LEU A 277 15.29 -2.50 -6.12
N PRO A 278 15.05 -3.82 -6.06
CA PRO A 278 15.90 -4.82 -6.66
C PRO A 278 16.08 -4.58 -8.16
N ALA A 279 17.20 -5.05 -8.70
CA ALA A 279 17.55 -4.82 -10.11
C ALA A 279 16.50 -5.36 -11.08
N ASP A 280 15.98 -6.55 -10.83
CA ASP A 280 14.95 -7.20 -11.64
C ASP A 280 13.63 -6.41 -11.63
N ALA A 281 13.18 -5.95 -10.46
CA ALA A 281 11.99 -5.11 -10.34
C ALA A 281 12.17 -3.79 -11.11
N LEU A 282 13.30 -3.08 -10.94
CA LEU A 282 13.51 -1.80 -11.59
C LEU A 282 13.69 -1.94 -13.11
N THR A 283 14.37 -2.99 -13.59
CA THR A 283 14.51 -3.26 -15.03
C THR A 283 13.20 -3.75 -15.66
N THR A 284 12.30 -4.34 -14.88
CA THR A 284 10.94 -4.67 -15.31
C THR A 284 10.09 -3.40 -15.49
N LEU A 285 10.15 -2.47 -14.52
CA LEU A 285 9.48 -1.17 -14.61
C LEU A 285 10.07 -0.27 -15.71
N CYS A 286 11.40 -0.32 -15.89
CA CYS A 286 12.17 0.50 -16.82
C CYS A 286 13.09 -0.37 -17.68
N PRO A 287 12.59 -1.04 -18.74
CA PRO A 287 13.35 -2.00 -19.55
C PRO A 287 14.58 -1.43 -20.28
N GLN A 288 14.71 -0.11 -20.38
CA GLN A 288 15.88 0.56 -20.98
C GLN A 288 17.10 0.56 -20.04
N LEU A 289 16.91 0.29 -18.74
CA LEU A 289 18.01 0.28 -17.77
C LEU A 289 18.79 -1.03 -17.81
N GLN A 290 20.09 -0.92 -17.59
CA GLN A 290 20.99 -2.07 -17.48
C GLN A 290 21.35 -2.32 -16.01
N ALA A 291 21.21 -3.56 -15.58
CA ALA A 291 21.58 -3.98 -14.23
C ALA A 291 23.12 -4.14 -14.14
N ASP A 292 23.77 -3.20 -13.48
CA ASP A 292 25.20 -3.21 -13.14
C ASP A 292 25.43 -3.31 -11.61
N GLN A 293 24.33 -3.38 -10.84
CA GLN A 293 24.31 -3.64 -9.39
C GLN A 293 22.99 -4.32 -8.99
N ASP A 294 22.90 -4.85 -7.77
CA ASP A 294 21.80 -5.68 -7.31
C ASP A 294 20.52 -4.90 -7.00
N GLU A 295 20.62 -3.62 -6.68
CA GLU A 295 19.49 -2.73 -6.33
C GLU A 295 19.83 -1.27 -6.64
N ALA A 296 18.81 -0.41 -6.77
CA ALA A 296 19.01 1.04 -6.86
C ALA A 296 17.94 1.79 -6.08
N ALA A 297 18.33 2.96 -5.55
CA ALA A 297 17.40 3.90 -4.94
C ALA A 297 16.69 4.72 -6.02
N VAL A 298 15.41 4.96 -5.79
CA VAL A 298 14.55 5.88 -6.54
C VAL A 298 13.86 6.82 -5.56
N LEU A 299 13.28 7.91 -6.05
CA LEU A 299 12.52 8.83 -5.20
C LEU A 299 11.08 8.35 -5.06
N ARG A 300 10.51 8.64 -3.92
CA ARG A 300 9.13 8.33 -3.57
C ARG A 300 8.50 9.50 -2.85
N SER A 301 7.38 10.00 -3.36
CA SER A 301 6.58 11.04 -2.74
C SER A 301 5.22 10.51 -2.32
N VAL A 302 4.76 10.89 -1.12
CA VAL A 302 3.50 10.48 -0.52
C VAL A 302 2.62 11.72 -0.34
N LEU A 303 1.56 11.83 -1.13
CA LEU A 303 0.75 13.05 -1.25
C LEU A 303 -0.49 12.99 -0.32
N MET A 304 -0.30 12.55 0.94
CA MET A 304 -1.38 12.32 1.91
C MET A 304 -2.10 13.57 2.44
N LYS A 305 -1.77 14.77 1.92
CA LYS A 305 -2.40 16.01 2.37
C LYS A 305 -3.21 16.62 1.22
N PRO A 306 -4.45 17.05 1.45
CA PRO A 306 -5.27 17.65 0.39
C PRO A 306 -4.65 18.93 -0.19
N GLU A 307 -3.80 19.63 0.57
CA GLU A 307 -3.06 20.80 0.13
C GLU A 307 -2.06 20.48 -0.99
N HIS A 308 -1.53 19.26 -1.05
CA HIS A 308 -0.62 18.82 -2.11
C HIS A 308 -1.24 19.00 -3.51
N LYS A 309 -2.55 18.93 -3.64
CA LYS A 309 -3.24 19.21 -4.91
C LYS A 309 -2.88 20.58 -5.50
N THR A 310 -2.65 21.58 -4.65
CA THR A 310 -2.31 22.94 -5.07
C THR A 310 -0.83 23.09 -5.41
N TYR A 311 0.03 22.37 -4.70
CA TYR A 311 1.49 22.55 -4.78
C TYR A 311 2.23 21.49 -5.60
N ALA A 312 1.56 20.41 -6.02
CA ALA A 312 2.20 19.28 -6.69
C ALA A 312 3.06 19.71 -7.91
N GLY A 313 2.53 20.58 -8.76
CA GLY A 313 3.25 21.07 -9.94
C GLY A 313 4.50 21.88 -9.58
N GLU A 314 4.39 22.80 -8.62
CA GLU A 314 5.49 23.64 -8.16
C GLU A 314 6.64 22.80 -7.55
N LEU A 315 6.29 21.79 -6.73
CA LEU A 315 7.26 20.88 -6.12
C LEU A 315 7.98 20.03 -7.17
N VAL A 316 7.29 19.54 -8.20
CA VAL A 316 7.91 18.79 -9.31
C VAL A 316 8.83 19.70 -10.12
N ASP A 317 8.41 20.94 -10.44
CA ASP A 317 9.23 21.88 -11.19
C ASP A 317 10.53 22.17 -10.48
N ARG A 318 10.47 22.29 -9.15
CA ARG A 318 11.64 22.49 -8.32
C ARG A 318 12.57 21.26 -8.33
N LEU A 319 12.03 20.05 -8.13
CA LEU A 319 12.81 18.82 -8.22
C LEU A 319 13.47 18.65 -9.59
N ALA A 320 12.75 18.96 -10.67
CA ALA A 320 13.31 18.93 -12.01
C ALA A 320 14.43 19.95 -12.23
N THR A 321 14.34 21.13 -11.61
CA THR A 321 15.40 22.12 -11.64
C THR A 321 16.65 21.64 -10.92
N LEU A 322 16.47 21.08 -9.70
CA LEU A 322 17.58 20.51 -8.93
C LEU A 322 18.24 19.34 -9.68
N ALA A 323 17.46 18.48 -10.36
CA ALA A 323 18.01 17.36 -11.11
C ALA A 323 18.90 17.80 -12.29
N ARG A 324 18.55 18.92 -12.99
CA ARG A 324 19.34 19.46 -14.12
C ARG A 324 20.67 20.10 -13.69
N GLU A 325 20.71 20.79 -12.57
CA GLU A 325 21.92 21.45 -12.07
C GLU A 325 23.05 20.48 -11.75
N GLU A 326 22.78 19.19 -11.62
CA GLU A 326 23.77 18.12 -11.45
C GLU A 326 24.47 17.78 -12.77
N THR A 327 23.74 17.84 -13.88
CA THR A 327 24.28 17.54 -15.23
C THR A 327 25.22 18.60 -15.75
N ASP A 328 25.13 19.83 -15.23
CA ASP A 328 25.96 20.98 -15.67
C ASP A 328 27.18 21.24 -14.77
N ALA A 329 27.42 20.45 -13.71
CA ALA A 329 28.53 20.60 -12.75
C ALA A 329 29.56 19.48 -12.90
#